data_898154edba0947c683c18160e3f20797
#
_entry.id   898154edba0947c683c18160e3f20797
#
_cell.length_a   1.000
_cell.length_b   1.000
_cell.length_c   1.000
_cell.angle_alpha   90.00
_cell.angle_beta   90.00
_cell.angle_gamma   90.00
#
_symmetry.space_group_name_H-M   'P 1'
#
loop_
_entity.id
_entity.type
_entity.pdbx_description
1 polymer ?
#
loop_
_entity_poly.entity_id
_entity_poly.type
_entity_poly.pdbx_seq_one_letter_code
_entity_poly.pdbx_strand_id
1 'polypeptide(L)'
;MAHDTNFLDGLLELASAKTLLILDRGFYDFRFFLKLIAKQVDFMARIKSNAAFEVERILSYDFSLRDRLICFKTGEKEQPLLHLRLVEVRQGKSWYGYITSVLDLQVLPPYVVADLYGRRWRIEEAFNTAKRLLGLSYLWTGSINGVKLQVWATWLFYAILIDLADAIAVDSLISLI
;
A
#
# COMPACT_ATOMS: atom_id res chain seq x y z
N MET A 1 -20.79 -5.37 -5.94
CA MET A 1 -19.33 -5.21 -5.78
C MET A 1 -18.94 -5.88 -4.48
N ALA A 2 -18.08 -6.89 -4.51
CA ALA A 2 -17.50 -7.44 -3.28
C ALA A 2 -16.62 -6.33 -2.66
N HIS A 3 -16.84 -6.02 -1.40
CA HIS A 3 -15.98 -5.08 -0.68
C HIS A 3 -14.59 -5.70 -0.54
N ASP A 4 -13.54 -4.90 -0.72
CA ASP A 4 -12.13 -5.33 -0.59
C ASP A 4 -11.86 -5.99 0.78
N THR A 5 -12.67 -5.68 1.78
CA THR A 5 -12.64 -6.31 3.11
C THR A 5 -12.87 -7.82 3.11
N ASN A 6 -13.52 -8.39 2.09
CA ASN A 6 -13.73 -9.84 1.98
C ASN A 6 -12.43 -10.62 1.71
N PHE A 7 -11.35 -9.91 1.32
CA PHE A 7 -10.06 -10.51 1.03
C PHE A 7 -9.04 -10.32 2.17
N LEU A 8 -9.43 -9.66 3.27
CA LEU A 8 -8.51 -9.31 4.37
C LEU A 8 -7.86 -10.55 5.00
N ASP A 9 -8.61 -11.61 5.20
CA ASP A 9 -8.08 -12.83 5.83
C ASP A 9 -7.06 -13.52 4.88
N GLY A 10 -7.34 -13.61 3.57
CA GLY A 10 -6.39 -14.12 2.59
C GLY A 10 -5.12 -13.26 2.48
N LEU A 11 -5.25 -11.93 2.54
CA LEU A 11 -4.11 -11.03 2.55
C LEU A 11 -3.28 -11.21 3.81
N LEU A 12 -3.93 -11.42 4.96
CA LEU A 12 -3.26 -11.68 6.22
C LEU A 12 -2.46 -13.00 6.17
N GLU A 13 -2.97 -14.04 5.54
CA GLU A 13 -2.26 -15.31 5.37
C GLU A 13 -0.99 -15.16 4.53
N LEU A 14 -1.05 -14.39 3.46
CA LEU A 14 0.09 -14.13 2.56
C LEU A 14 1.15 -13.21 3.18
N ALA A 15 0.75 -12.33 4.09
CA ALA A 15 1.66 -11.38 4.70
C ALA A 15 2.61 -12.06 5.68
N SER A 16 3.92 -11.88 5.50
CA SER A 16 4.97 -12.39 6.39
C SER A 16 5.49 -11.29 7.32
N ALA A 17 6.03 -11.69 8.47
CA ALA A 17 6.68 -10.76 9.39
C ALA A 17 7.78 -9.94 8.70
N LYS A 18 7.99 -8.70 9.15
CA LYS A 18 8.97 -7.74 8.61
C LYS A 18 8.68 -7.28 7.17
N THR A 19 7.44 -7.41 6.69
CA THR A 19 6.95 -6.78 5.45
C THR A 19 6.23 -5.48 5.75
N LEU A 20 6.28 -4.53 4.82
CA LEU A 20 5.46 -3.32 4.82
C LEU A 20 4.38 -3.42 3.75
N LEU A 21 3.12 -3.47 4.15
CA LEU A 21 1.97 -3.47 3.25
C LEU A 21 1.52 -2.04 2.95
N ILE A 22 1.38 -1.70 1.67
CA ILE A 22 0.79 -0.44 1.24
C ILE A 22 -0.66 -0.70 0.87
N LEU A 23 -1.58 -0.24 1.73
CA LEU A 23 -2.99 -0.56 1.67
C LEU A 23 -3.80 0.57 1.03
N ASP A 24 -4.71 0.23 0.13
CA ASP A 24 -5.68 1.20 -0.37
C ASP A 24 -6.75 1.52 0.68
N ARG A 25 -7.49 2.60 0.47
CA ARG A 25 -8.58 3.06 1.35
C ARG A 25 -9.69 2.01 1.52
N GLY A 26 -9.86 1.11 0.55
CA GLY A 26 -10.78 -0.02 0.65
C GLY A 26 -10.44 -1.00 1.77
N PHE A 27 -9.16 -1.11 2.13
CA PHE A 27 -8.67 -1.99 3.20
C PHE A 27 -8.59 -1.30 4.57
N TYR A 28 -9.19 -0.10 4.74
CA TYR A 28 -9.15 0.65 5.98
C TYR A 28 -10.09 0.04 7.02
N ASP A 29 -9.56 -0.89 7.82
CA ASP A 29 -10.25 -1.60 8.88
C ASP A 29 -9.35 -1.72 10.12
N PHE A 30 -9.82 -1.24 11.29
CA PHE A 30 -9.01 -1.23 12.52
C PHE A 30 -8.75 -2.63 13.08
N ARG A 31 -9.69 -3.58 12.91
CA ARG A 31 -9.50 -4.97 13.34
C ARG A 31 -8.42 -5.64 12.51
N PHE A 32 -8.39 -5.33 11.21
CA PHE A 32 -7.35 -5.80 10.31
C PHE A 32 -5.97 -5.21 10.68
N PHE A 33 -5.90 -3.91 10.97
CA PHE A 33 -4.67 -3.27 11.41
C PHE A 33 -4.10 -3.91 12.70
N LEU A 34 -4.96 -4.21 13.67
CA LEU A 34 -4.55 -4.93 14.88
C LEU A 34 -4.03 -6.35 14.59
N LYS A 35 -4.66 -7.09 13.66
CA LYS A 35 -4.19 -8.41 13.22
C LYS A 35 -2.80 -8.32 12.54
N LEU A 36 -2.55 -7.30 11.72
CA LEU A 36 -1.25 -7.08 11.09
C LEU A 36 -0.16 -6.81 12.13
N ILE A 37 -0.42 -5.90 13.07
CA ILE A 37 0.51 -5.58 14.16
C ILE A 37 0.83 -6.84 14.99
N ALA A 38 -0.19 -7.62 15.36
CA ALA A 38 -0.01 -8.87 16.10
C ALA A 38 0.86 -9.90 15.35
N LYS A 39 0.82 -9.87 14.00
CA LYS A 39 1.65 -10.71 13.13
C LYS A 39 3.02 -10.11 12.81
N GLN A 40 3.36 -8.96 13.39
CA GLN A 40 4.60 -8.20 13.08
C GLN A 40 4.72 -7.81 11.59
N VAL A 41 3.59 -7.51 10.97
CA VAL A 41 3.51 -6.99 9.62
C VAL A 41 3.26 -5.50 9.71
N ASP A 42 4.15 -4.71 9.15
CA ASP A 42 3.95 -3.28 9.05
C ASP A 42 3.00 -2.91 7.93
N PHE A 43 2.34 -1.79 8.09
CA PHE A 43 1.46 -1.28 7.04
C PHE A 43 1.50 0.24 6.94
N MET A 44 1.08 0.73 5.78
CA MET A 44 0.68 2.12 5.59
C MET A 44 -0.62 2.19 4.80
N ALA A 45 -1.44 3.18 5.12
CA ALA A 45 -2.70 3.44 4.45
C ALA A 45 -2.98 4.95 4.40
N ARG A 46 -3.80 5.38 3.45
CA ARG A 46 -4.28 6.75 3.43
C ARG A 46 -5.35 6.95 4.49
N ILE A 47 -5.21 7.97 5.34
CA ILE A 47 -6.21 8.28 6.38
C ILE A 47 -7.55 8.69 5.75
N LYS A 48 -8.65 8.28 6.37
CA LYS A 48 -9.99 8.75 5.98
C LYS A 48 -10.21 10.17 6.49
N SER A 49 -10.90 11.01 5.72
CA SER A 49 -11.15 12.43 6.07
C SER A 49 -12.00 12.60 7.34
N ASN A 50 -12.79 11.61 7.68
CA ASN A 50 -13.65 11.57 8.87
C ASN A 50 -13.06 10.73 10.02
N ALA A 51 -11.77 10.40 9.96
CA ALA A 51 -11.11 9.65 11.02
C ALA A 51 -10.98 10.50 12.30
N ALA A 52 -11.48 9.98 13.41
CA ALA A 52 -11.33 10.59 14.73
C ALA A 52 -10.14 9.96 15.45
N PHE A 53 -9.19 10.78 15.89
CA PHE A 53 -8.00 10.34 16.61
C PHE A 53 -7.58 11.42 17.61
N GLU A 54 -6.78 11.02 18.59
CA GLU A 54 -6.09 11.93 19.50
C GLU A 54 -4.62 12.01 19.11
N VAL A 55 -4.04 13.23 19.19
CA VAL A 55 -2.60 13.43 18.98
C VAL A 55 -1.89 13.21 20.29
N GLU A 56 -1.00 12.23 20.35
CA GLU A 56 -0.21 11.92 21.54
C GLU A 56 1.10 12.71 21.58
N ARG A 57 1.76 12.81 20.42
CA ARG A 57 3.04 13.51 20.29
C ARG A 57 3.26 14.05 18.89
N ILE A 58 3.80 15.26 18.81
CA ILE A 58 4.30 15.84 17.56
C ILE A 58 5.76 15.41 17.39
N LEU A 59 6.09 14.80 16.26
CA LEU A 59 7.44 14.35 15.92
C LEU A 59 8.16 15.38 15.06
N SER A 60 7.45 15.94 14.06
CA SER A 60 7.94 17.00 13.19
C SER A 60 6.76 17.85 12.72
N TYR A 61 7.02 19.13 12.51
CA TYR A 61 6.01 20.06 12.02
C TYR A 61 6.65 21.22 11.28
N ASP A 62 6.32 21.37 10.00
CA ASP A 62 6.69 22.53 9.20
C ASP A 62 5.56 22.93 8.23
N PHE A 63 5.82 23.87 7.32
CA PHE A 63 4.81 24.37 6.37
C PHE A 63 4.36 23.32 5.33
N SER A 64 5.11 22.25 5.14
CA SER A 64 4.88 21.21 4.12
C SER A 64 4.67 19.81 4.70
N LEU A 65 5.06 19.61 5.98
CA LEU A 65 5.06 18.31 6.63
C LEU A 65 4.51 18.41 8.06
N ARG A 66 3.69 17.43 8.43
CA ARG A 66 3.24 17.18 9.81
C ARG A 66 3.41 15.71 10.10
N ASP A 67 4.14 15.40 11.16
CA ASP A 67 4.42 14.03 11.58
C ASP A 67 4.09 13.88 13.06
N ARG A 68 3.18 12.97 13.40
CA ARG A 68 2.59 12.86 14.73
C ARG A 68 2.35 11.40 15.10
N LEU A 69 2.53 11.09 16.37
CA LEU A 69 1.96 9.88 16.95
C LEU A 69 0.51 10.17 17.33
N ILE A 70 -0.36 9.28 16.94
CA ILE A 70 -1.79 9.38 17.14
C ILE A 70 -2.35 8.10 17.74
N CYS A 71 -3.46 8.23 18.46
CA CYS A 71 -4.21 7.12 19.01
C CYS A 71 -5.64 7.15 18.49
N PHE A 72 -6.11 6.03 17.98
CA PHE A 72 -7.51 5.82 17.65
C PHE A 72 -8.24 5.18 18.84
N LYS A 73 -9.30 5.83 19.28
CA LYS A 73 -10.26 5.24 20.20
C LYS A 73 -11.28 4.46 19.37
N THR A 74 -11.19 3.15 19.40
CA THR A 74 -12.27 2.32 18.86
C THR A 74 -13.47 2.47 19.76
N GLY A 75 -14.64 2.80 19.21
CA GLY A 75 -15.85 3.15 20.00
C GLY A 75 -16.43 2.03 20.87
N GLU A 76 -15.84 0.86 20.91
CA GLU A 76 -16.20 -0.27 21.75
C GLU A 76 -15.30 -0.26 23.00
N LYS A 77 -15.92 -0.30 24.20
CA LYS A 77 -15.25 -0.16 25.50
C LYS A 77 -14.16 -1.21 25.79
N GLU A 78 -14.07 -2.29 25.00
CA GLU A 78 -13.13 -3.40 25.21
C GLU A 78 -12.10 -3.58 24.10
N GLN A 79 -12.08 -2.71 23.06
CA GLN A 79 -11.07 -2.83 22.02
C GLN A 79 -9.78 -2.12 22.41
N PRO A 80 -8.61 -2.72 22.08
CA PRO A 80 -7.33 -2.09 22.37
C PRO A 80 -7.18 -0.78 21.60
N LEU A 81 -6.54 0.19 22.24
CA LEU A 81 -6.14 1.44 21.59
C LEU A 81 -5.19 1.13 20.42
N LEU A 82 -5.41 1.79 19.30
CA LEU A 82 -4.55 1.64 18.13
C LEU A 82 -3.63 2.85 18.00
N HIS A 83 -2.37 2.67 18.39
CA HIS A 83 -1.33 3.69 18.27
C HIS A 83 -0.66 3.60 16.92
N LEU A 84 -0.71 4.67 16.15
CA LEU A 84 -0.14 4.78 14.82
C LEU A 84 0.62 6.09 14.67
N ARG A 85 1.40 6.17 13.60
CA ARG A 85 2.02 7.40 13.16
C ARG A 85 1.24 7.98 12.00
N LEU A 86 0.92 9.28 12.06
CA LEU A 86 0.26 10.03 11.00
C LEU A 86 1.25 11.00 10.38
N VAL A 87 1.55 10.79 9.13
CA VAL A 87 2.38 11.68 8.30
C VAL A 87 1.47 12.40 7.33
N GLU A 88 1.45 13.73 7.39
CA GLU A 88 0.71 14.56 6.44
C GLU A 88 1.68 15.40 5.63
N VAL A 89 1.52 15.35 4.32
CA VAL A 89 2.35 16.09 3.36
C VAL A 89 1.46 17.05 2.57
N ARG A 90 1.92 18.29 2.43
CA ARG A 90 1.25 19.31 1.64
C ARG A 90 1.65 19.20 0.18
N GLN A 91 0.64 19.11 -0.69
CA GLN A 91 0.82 19.17 -2.15
C GLN A 91 -0.05 20.29 -2.70
N GLY A 92 0.58 21.39 -3.08
CA GLY A 92 -0.11 22.61 -3.46
C GLY A 92 -0.94 23.19 -2.32
N LYS A 93 -2.27 23.23 -2.47
CA LYS A 93 -3.21 23.72 -1.45
C LYS A 93 -3.77 22.63 -0.55
N SER A 94 -3.51 21.35 -0.87
CA SER A 94 -4.14 20.21 -0.20
C SER A 94 -3.15 19.48 0.72
N TRP A 95 -3.65 18.93 1.82
CA TRP A 95 -2.93 18.05 2.71
C TRP A 95 -3.33 16.61 2.46
N TYR A 96 -2.34 15.73 2.37
CA TYR A 96 -2.51 14.29 2.18
C TYR A 96 -1.95 13.56 3.39
N GLY A 97 -2.82 12.84 4.10
CA GLY A 97 -2.46 12.14 5.32
C GLY A 97 -2.32 10.63 5.11
N TYR A 98 -1.28 10.07 5.69
CA TYR A 98 -0.94 8.65 5.66
C TYR A 98 -0.71 8.15 7.07
N ILE A 99 -1.33 7.03 7.43
CA ILE A 99 -1.10 6.35 8.71
C ILE A 99 -0.19 5.15 8.48
N THR A 100 0.67 4.85 9.46
CA THR A 100 1.55 3.69 9.43
C THR A 100 1.77 3.12 10.84
N SER A 101 2.03 1.80 10.92
CA SER A 101 2.45 1.12 12.14
C SER A 101 3.93 1.36 12.47
N VAL A 102 4.74 1.81 11.50
CA VAL A 102 6.16 2.11 11.71
C VAL A 102 6.29 3.46 12.44
N LEU A 103 6.52 3.40 13.75
CA LEU A 103 6.56 4.59 14.61
C LEU A 103 7.92 5.30 14.58
N ASP A 104 9.00 4.59 14.22
CA ASP A 104 10.36 5.12 14.20
C ASP A 104 10.64 5.87 12.89
N LEU A 105 11.04 7.16 13.02
CA LEU A 105 11.40 8.02 11.89
C LEU A 105 12.68 7.58 11.19
N GLN A 106 13.58 6.89 11.89
CA GLN A 106 14.82 6.38 11.31
C GLN A 106 14.55 5.19 10.39
N VAL A 107 13.58 4.35 10.74
CA VAL A 107 13.16 3.20 9.92
C VAL A 107 12.36 3.65 8.71
N LEU A 108 11.44 4.60 8.90
CA LEU A 108 10.59 5.12 7.83
C LEU A 108 10.55 6.66 7.89
N PRO A 109 11.46 7.35 7.21
CA PRO A 109 11.46 8.81 7.15
C PRO A 109 10.17 9.38 6.56
N PRO A 110 9.67 10.54 7.04
CA PRO A 110 8.35 11.04 6.66
C PRO A 110 8.20 11.34 5.16
N TYR A 111 9.24 11.80 4.49
CA TYR A 111 9.23 12.02 3.04
C TYR A 111 9.13 10.71 2.24
N VAL A 112 9.66 9.60 2.78
CA VAL A 112 9.57 8.27 2.16
C VAL A 112 8.15 7.73 2.22
N VAL A 113 7.37 8.06 3.28
CA VAL A 113 5.97 7.62 3.42
C VAL A 113 5.12 8.06 2.24
N ALA A 114 5.21 9.34 1.86
CA ALA A 114 4.45 9.88 0.75
C ALA A 114 4.88 9.29 -0.60
N ASP A 115 6.19 9.11 -0.83
CA ASP A 115 6.74 8.51 -2.04
C ASP A 115 6.28 7.05 -2.18
N LEU A 116 6.46 6.25 -1.14
CA LEU A 116 6.04 4.83 -1.16
C LEU A 116 4.54 4.69 -1.40
N TYR A 117 3.72 5.52 -0.74
CA TYR A 117 2.29 5.47 -0.99
C TYR A 117 1.92 5.89 -2.42
N GLY A 118 2.63 6.85 -2.99
CA GLY A 118 2.49 7.24 -4.39
C GLY A 118 2.74 6.07 -5.36
N ARG A 119 3.72 5.22 -5.05
CA ARG A 119 4.04 4.02 -5.86
C ARG A 119 2.94 2.96 -5.88
N ARG A 120 1.95 3.03 -4.99
CA ARG A 120 0.76 2.16 -5.03
C ARG A 120 0.06 2.18 -6.40
N TRP A 121 0.08 3.32 -7.07
CA TRP A 121 -0.51 3.44 -8.41
C TRP A 121 0.12 2.53 -9.46
N ARG A 122 1.34 2.07 -9.25
CA ARG A 122 2.01 1.11 -10.16
C ARG A 122 1.23 -0.20 -10.30
N ILE A 123 0.47 -0.61 -9.27
CA ILE A 123 -0.36 -1.81 -9.38
C ILE A 123 -1.52 -1.59 -10.37
N GLU A 124 -2.08 -0.39 -10.41
CA GLU A 124 -3.13 -0.03 -11.36
C GLU A 124 -2.59 0.01 -12.80
N GLU A 125 -1.38 0.55 -12.98
CA GLU A 125 -0.65 0.52 -14.26
C GLU A 125 -0.36 -0.92 -14.69
N ALA A 126 0.10 -1.77 -13.78
CA ALA A 126 0.34 -3.19 -14.05
C ALA A 126 -0.95 -3.90 -14.51
N PHE A 127 -2.06 -3.71 -13.81
CA PHE A 127 -3.35 -4.26 -14.22
C PHE A 127 -3.84 -3.70 -15.56
N ASN A 128 -3.64 -2.42 -15.84
CA ASN A 128 -3.98 -1.83 -17.13
C ASN A 128 -3.13 -2.41 -18.26
N THR A 129 -1.84 -2.59 -18.03
CA THR A 129 -0.92 -3.23 -18.98
C THR A 129 -1.33 -4.68 -19.23
N ALA A 130 -1.55 -5.49 -18.19
CA ALA A 130 -1.99 -6.86 -18.32
C ALA A 130 -3.31 -6.97 -19.10
N LYS A 131 -4.29 -6.11 -18.81
CA LYS A 131 -5.59 -6.12 -19.47
C LYS A 131 -5.53 -5.63 -20.92
N ARG A 132 -4.88 -4.51 -21.19
CA ARG A 132 -4.94 -3.82 -22.47
C ARG A 132 -3.87 -4.29 -23.44
N LEU A 133 -2.62 -4.42 -22.97
CA LEU A 133 -1.49 -4.75 -23.84
C LEU A 133 -1.23 -6.25 -23.92
N LEU A 134 -1.42 -6.98 -22.81
CA LEU A 134 -1.17 -8.43 -22.78
C LEU A 134 -2.45 -9.27 -22.93
N GLY A 135 -3.58 -8.64 -23.25
CA GLY A 135 -4.81 -9.32 -23.65
C GLY A 135 -5.59 -10.02 -22.56
N LEU A 136 -5.33 -9.73 -21.25
CA LEU A 136 -6.05 -10.37 -20.15
C LEU A 136 -7.53 -9.95 -20.06
N SER A 137 -7.95 -8.90 -20.75
CA SER A 137 -9.37 -8.54 -20.89
C SER A 137 -10.16 -9.51 -21.78
N TYR A 138 -9.48 -10.36 -22.54
CA TYR A 138 -10.08 -11.37 -23.41
C TYR A 138 -9.73 -12.76 -22.92
N LEU A 139 -10.73 -13.52 -22.47
CA LEU A 139 -10.53 -14.91 -22.06
C LEU A 139 -10.65 -15.80 -23.28
N TRP A 140 -9.59 -16.56 -23.59
CA TRP A 140 -9.50 -17.43 -24.76
C TRP A 140 -10.28 -18.74 -24.59
N THR A 141 -10.64 -19.07 -23.35
CA THR A 141 -11.35 -20.30 -23.00
C THR A 141 -12.33 -20.07 -21.87
N GLY A 142 -13.43 -20.83 -21.86
CA GLY A 142 -14.40 -20.85 -20.75
C GLY A 142 -14.05 -21.84 -19.65
N SER A 143 -12.98 -22.64 -19.78
CA SER A 143 -12.59 -23.59 -18.76
C SER A 143 -11.83 -22.90 -17.61
N ILE A 144 -12.11 -23.29 -16.36
CA ILE A 144 -11.46 -22.73 -15.17
C ILE A 144 -9.93 -22.86 -15.24
N ASN A 145 -9.42 -24.01 -15.67
CA ASN A 145 -7.98 -24.26 -15.77
C ASN A 145 -7.33 -23.41 -16.88
N GLY A 146 -8.02 -23.25 -18.01
CA GLY A 146 -7.54 -22.40 -19.09
C GLY A 146 -7.49 -20.93 -18.70
N VAL A 147 -8.51 -20.42 -17.99
CA VAL A 147 -8.52 -19.05 -17.44
C VAL A 147 -7.37 -18.86 -16.45
N LYS A 148 -7.15 -19.81 -15.52
CA LYS A 148 -6.03 -19.75 -14.57
C LYS A 148 -4.68 -19.73 -15.30
N LEU A 149 -4.50 -20.60 -16.30
CA LEU A 149 -3.27 -20.65 -17.09
C LEU A 149 -3.01 -19.32 -17.80
N GLN A 150 -4.03 -18.74 -18.44
CA GLN A 150 -3.92 -17.44 -19.10
C GLN A 150 -3.54 -16.33 -18.13
N VAL A 151 -4.18 -16.28 -16.96
CA VAL A 151 -3.85 -15.28 -15.91
C VAL A 151 -2.38 -15.42 -15.49
N TRP A 152 -1.94 -16.61 -15.12
CA TRP A 152 -0.56 -16.85 -14.69
C TRP A 152 0.45 -16.56 -15.80
N ALA A 153 0.19 -17.01 -17.03
CA ALA A 153 1.06 -16.73 -18.16
C ALA A 153 1.18 -15.22 -18.44
N THR A 154 0.08 -14.48 -18.36
CA THR A 154 0.08 -13.03 -18.56
C THR A 154 0.93 -12.32 -17.50
N TRP A 155 0.78 -12.68 -16.22
CA TRP A 155 1.57 -12.07 -15.15
C TRP A 155 3.04 -12.45 -15.21
N LEU A 156 3.36 -13.70 -15.57
CA LEU A 156 4.75 -14.12 -15.80
C LEU A 156 5.39 -13.32 -16.95
N PHE A 157 4.67 -13.18 -18.06
CA PHE A 157 5.16 -12.39 -19.19
C PHE A 157 5.34 -10.91 -18.84
N TYR A 158 4.41 -10.35 -18.07
CA TYR A 158 4.54 -8.99 -17.56
C TYR A 158 5.81 -8.83 -16.70
N ALA A 159 6.07 -9.74 -15.77
CA ALA A 159 7.27 -9.69 -14.94
C ALA A 159 8.56 -9.74 -15.78
N ILE A 160 8.63 -10.63 -16.76
CA ILE A 160 9.78 -10.72 -17.68
C ILE A 160 9.97 -9.43 -18.48
N LEU A 161 8.90 -8.81 -18.96
CA LEU A 161 8.97 -7.52 -19.68
C LEU A 161 9.49 -6.40 -18.81
N ILE A 162 9.08 -6.31 -17.54
CA ILE A 162 9.57 -5.29 -16.62
C ILE A 162 11.06 -5.50 -16.33
N ASP A 163 11.50 -6.73 -16.02
CA ASP A 163 12.90 -7.04 -15.78
C ASP A 163 13.77 -6.69 -16.99
N LEU A 164 13.29 -7.01 -18.21
CA LEU A 164 14.00 -6.68 -19.44
C LEU A 164 14.07 -5.16 -19.68
N ALA A 165 12.99 -4.43 -19.42
CA ALA A 165 12.95 -2.98 -19.56
C ALA A 165 13.92 -2.30 -18.59
N ASP A 166 13.96 -2.77 -17.34
CA ASP A 166 14.87 -2.25 -16.32
C ASP A 166 16.34 -2.53 -16.70
N ALA A 167 16.66 -3.73 -17.21
CA ALA A 167 18.01 -4.06 -17.70
C ALA A 167 18.45 -3.14 -18.84
N ILE A 168 17.59 -2.89 -19.83
CA ILE A 168 17.86 -1.98 -20.95
C ILE A 168 18.06 -0.55 -20.48
N ALA A 169 17.25 -0.09 -19.50
CA ALA A 169 17.37 1.26 -18.96
C ALA A 169 18.71 1.46 -18.24
N VAL A 170 19.19 0.47 -17.50
CA VAL A 170 20.51 0.50 -16.83
C VAL A 170 21.64 0.56 -17.86
N ASP A 171 21.61 -0.29 -18.89
CA ASP A 171 22.63 -0.32 -19.95
C ASP A 171 22.67 1.01 -20.72
N SER A 172 21.51 1.61 -20.97
CA SER A 172 21.43 2.93 -21.65
C SER A 172 22.03 4.05 -20.82
N LEU A 173 21.90 4.01 -19.49
CA LEU A 173 22.51 4.99 -18.58
C LEU A 173 24.03 4.83 -18.50
N ILE A 174 24.54 3.60 -18.51
CA ILE A 174 25.98 3.29 -18.48
C ILE A 174 26.65 3.72 -19.78
N SER A 175 25.98 3.64 -20.91
CA SER A 175 26.53 4.02 -22.23
C SER A 175 26.61 5.55 -22.44
N LEU A 176 26.07 6.36 -21.55
CA LEU A 176 26.07 7.85 -21.58
C LEU A 176 27.12 8.47 -20.66
N ILE A 177 27.89 7.66 -19.91
CA ILE A 177 28.99 8.06 -19.04
C ILE A 177 30.34 7.70 -19.71
#